data_1fddd3f7582512220b79fb4031a25660
#
_entry.id   1fddd3f7582512220b79fb4031a25660
#
_cell.length_a   1.000
_cell.length_b   1.000
_cell.length_c   1.000
_cell.angle_alpha   90.00
_cell.angle_beta   90.00
_cell.angle_gamma   90.00
#
_symmetry.space_group_name_H-M   'P 1'
#
loop_
_entity.id
_entity.type
_entity.pdbx_description
1 polymer ?
#
loop_
_entity_poly.entity_id
_entity_poly.type
_entity_poly.pdbx_seq_one_letter_code
_entity_poly.pdbx_strand_id
1 'polypeptide(L)'
;MSHRMKQTVREAGLIVISALLLGFAHTFVLKKGFFSPPPPNAEKKVEVAPVFISYEEAKALFDAGAALFVDARHEYDYNLGHIKGAINVPLKDFELGRSPLVNTPKEKLLVTYCDGADCNSSIELAQQLAAAGFTNVKMFFGGWNEWQTHRQHTEQ
;
A
#
# COMPACT_ATOMS: atom_id res chain seq x y z
N MET A 1 27.18 56.18 -15.74
CA MET A 1 25.96 55.40 -15.56
C MET A 1 24.79 56.38 -15.52
N SER A 2 23.91 56.36 -16.53
CA SER A 2 22.83 57.35 -16.72
C SER A 2 21.84 57.30 -15.55
N HIS A 3 21.30 58.48 -15.17
CA HIS A 3 20.28 58.62 -14.10
C HIS A 3 19.09 57.67 -14.29
N ARG A 4 18.67 57.43 -15.54
CA ARG A 4 17.62 56.46 -15.90
C ARG A 4 17.99 55.01 -15.54
N MET A 5 19.25 54.61 -15.72
CA MET A 5 19.69 53.25 -15.43
C MET A 5 19.72 52.97 -13.90
N LYS A 6 20.04 53.96 -13.09
CA LYS A 6 19.95 53.86 -11.63
C LYS A 6 18.50 53.76 -11.15
N GLN A 7 17.58 54.41 -11.82
CA GLN A 7 16.17 54.38 -11.49
C GLN A 7 15.54 53.03 -11.83
N THR A 8 15.81 52.48 -13.04
CA THR A 8 15.35 51.14 -13.44
C THR A 8 15.88 50.01 -12.55
N VAL A 9 17.15 50.08 -12.14
CA VAL A 9 17.74 49.11 -11.21
C VAL A 9 17.08 49.17 -9.84
N ARG A 10 16.77 50.38 -9.34
CA ARG A 10 16.09 50.54 -8.07
C ARG A 10 14.64 50.00 -8.10
N GLU A 11 13.92 50.28 -9.17
CA GLU A 11 12.53 49.79 -9.36
C GLU A 11 12.50 48.28 -9.51
N ALA A 12 13.41 47.68 -10.28
CA ALA A 12 13.55 46.24 -10.39
C ALA A 12 13.88 45.59 -9.03
N GLY A 13 14.76 46.18 -8.26
CA GLY A 13 15.10 45.75 -6.91
C GLY A 13 13.89 45.74 -5.96
N LEU A 14 13.07 46.79 -6.02
CA LEU A 14 11.85 46.88 -5.20
C LEU A 14 10.81 45.80 -5.56
N ILE A 15 10.66 45.48 -6.85
CA ILE A 15 9.76 44.40 -7.31
C ILE A 15 10.22 43.04 -6.80
N VAL A 16 11.51 42.74 -6.88
CA VAL A 16 12.08 41.49 -6.38
C VAL A 16 11.89 41.35 -4.86
N ILE A 17 12.18 42.45 -4.11
CA ILE A 17 12.00 42.42 -2.65
C ILE A 17 10.54 42.24 -2.27
N SER A 18 9.60 42.93 -2.96
CA SER A 18 8.18 42.78 -2.67
C SER A 18 7.66 41.35 -3.00
N ALA A 19 8.14 40.73 -4.09
CA ALA A 19 7.79 39.34 -4.43
C ALA A 19 8.30 38.33 -3.39
N LEU A 20 9.54 38.56 -2.89
CA LEU A 20 10.12 37.71 -1.82
C LEU A 20 9.35 37.84 -0.50
N LEU A 21 8.97 39.09 -0.13
CA LEU A 21 8.19 39.36 1.08
C LEU A 21 6.79 38.75 1.00
N LEU A 22 6.12 38.85 -0.16
CA LEU A 22 4.81 38.25 -0.38
C LEU A 22 4.89 36.71 -0.36
N GLY A 23 5.92 36.11 -0.98
CA GLY A 23 6.17 34.67 -0.94
C GLY A 23 6.44 34.16 0.49
N PHE A 24 7.23 34.90 1.25
CA PHE A 24 7.51 34.56 2.65
C PHE A 24 6.28 34.71 3.55
N ALA A 25 5.50 35.78 3.38
CA ALA A 25 4.26 36.01 4.10
C ALA A 25 3.22 34.93 3.78
N HIS A 26 3.11 34.51 2.52
CA HIS A 26 2.21 33.46 2.09
C HIS A 26 2.57 32.11 2.74
N THR A 27 3.86 31.72 2.80
CA THR A 27 4.31 30.50 3.46
C THR A 27 4.11 30.55 4.98
N PHE A 28 4.24 31.72 5.58
CA PHE A 28 4.04 31.90 7.02
C PHE A 28 2.56 31.83 7.41
N VAL A 29 1.68 32.47 6.61
CA VAL A 29 0.21 32.47 6.86
C VAL A 29 -0.40 31.08 6.66
N LEU A 30 0.06 30.33 5.66
CA LEU A 30 -0.46 28.99 5.39
C LEU A 30 0.09 27.91 6.33
N LYS A 31 1.01 28.25 7.25
CA LYS A 31 1.70 27.31 8.15
C LYS A 31 2.28 26.06 7.43
N LYS A 32 2.43 26.12 6.12
CA LYS A 32 3.06 25.10 5.28
C LYS A 32 4.51 25.48 5.01
N GLY A 33 5.27 25.77 6.07
CA GLY A 33 6.68 26.07 5.95
C GLY A 33 7.48 24.84 5.54
N PHE A 34 8.56 25.06 4.79
CA PHE A 34 9.53 24.02 4.39
C PHE A 34 10.13 23.27 5.60
N PHE A 35 9.98 23.82 6.81
CA PHE A 35 10.38 23.25 8.09
C PHE A 35 9.18 22.86 8.97
N SER A 36 7.99 22.60 8.40
CA SER A 36 6.91 22.08 9.22
C SER A 36 7.37 20.73 9.80
N PRO A 37 7.43 20.56 11.13
CA PRO A 37 7.68 19.23 11.69
C PRO A 37 6.63 18.27 11.13
N PRO A 38 6.98 17.01 10.89
CA PRO A 38 6.01 16.02 10.47
C PRO A 38 4.85 16.02 11.46
N PRO A 39 3.60 15.77 11.01
CA PRO A 39 2.45 15.76 11.91
C PRO A 39 2.77 14.83 13.09
N PRO A 40 2.37 15.18 14.33
CA PRO A 40 2.69 14.41 15.53
C PRO A 40 2.18 12.97 15.52
N ASN A 41 1.37 12.60 14.53
CA ASN A 41 0.89 11.26 14.22
C ASN A 41 1.34 10.78 12.83
N ALA A 42 2.54 11.12 12.39
CA ALA A 42 3.23 10.21 11.49
C ALA A 42 3.50 8.94 12.30
N GLU A 43 2.43 8.15 12.49
CA GLU A 43 2.56 6.78 12.97
C GLU A 43 3.68 6.18 12.15
N LYS A 44 4.75 5.75 12.84
CA LYS A 44 5.76 4.90 12.20
C LYS A 44 4.94 3.79 11.57
N LYS A 45 4.81 3.85 10.23
CA LYS A 45 4.28 2.75 9.45
C LYS A 45 5.15 1.58 9.90
N VAL A 46 4.60 0.73 10.74
CA VAL A 46 5.30 -0.48 11.18
C VAL A 46 5.46 -1.25 9.88
N GLU A 47 6.63 -1.15 9.31
CA GLU A 47 7.00 -1.88 8.11
C GLU A 47 7.20 -3.32 8.56
N VAL A 48 6.06 -4.00 8.75
CA VAL A 48 6.05 -5.43 9.01
C VAL A 48 6.44 -6.05 7.67
N ALA A 49 7.69 -6.49 7.60
CA ALA A 49 8.14 -7.24 6.44
C ALA A 49 7.24 -8.47 6.30
N PRO A 50 6.59 -8.69 5.15
CA PRO A 50 5.71 -9.83 4.96
C PRO A 50 6.52 -11.12 5.11
N VAL A 51 5.98 -12.07 5.84
CA VAL A 51 6.56 -13.41 5.97
C VAL A 51 6.21 -14.20 4.73
N PHE A 52 7.24 -14.46 3.90
CA PHE A 52 7.08 -15.27 2.70
C PHE A 52 7.04 -16.77 3.05
N ILE A 53 6.15 -17.51 2.39
CA ILE A 53 6.05 -18.96 2.53
C ILE A 53 6.18 -19.65 1.17
N SER A 54 6.74 -20.87 1.20
CA SER A 54 6.85 -21.73 0.02
C SER A 54 5.49 -22.36 -0.33
N TYR A 55 5.46 -23.03 -1.49
CA TYR A 55 4.31 -23.84 -1.89
C TYR A 55 4.00 -24.93 -0.86
N GLU A 56 5.01 -25.65 -0.37
CA GLU A 56 4.86 -26.74 0.59
C GLU A 56 4.22 -26.24 1.90
N GLU A 57 4.65 -25.09 2.39
CA GLU A 57 4.09 -24.49 3.59
C GLU A 57 2.65 -24.00 3.33
N ALA A 58 2.39 -23.36 2.19
CA ALA A 58 1.05 -22.93 1.81
C ALA A 58 0.09 -24.13 1.70
N LYS A 59 0.56 -25.22 1.06
CA LYS A 59 -0.19 -26.46 0.92
C LYS A 59 -0.50 -27.10 2.27
N ALA A 60 0.48 -27.17 3.17
CA ALA A 60 0.27 -27.72 4.52
C ALA A 60 -0.77 -26.90 5.31
N LEU A 61 -0.74 -25.58 5.22
CA LEU A 61 -1.73 -24.70 5.84
C LEU A 61 -3.13 -24.86 5.25
N PHE A 62 -3.20 -25.08 3.93
CA PHE A 62 -4.45 -25.33 3.22
C PHE A 62 -5.06 -26.67 3.65
N ASP A 63 -4.30 -27.75 3.60
CA ASP A 63 -4.75 -29.11 3.96
C ASP A 63 -5.22 -29.20 5.42
N ALA A 64 -4.56 -28.48 6.32
CA ALA A 64 -4.94 -28.38 7.73
C ALA A 64 -6.15 -27.47 7.98
N GLY A 65 -6.63 -26.69 7.00
CA GLY A 65 -7.65 -25.66 7.21
C GLY A 65 -7.23 -24.57 8.20
N ALA A 66 -5.92 -24.39 8.39
CA ALA A 66 -5.36 -23.55 9.44
C ALA A 66 -5.33 -22.05 9.07
N ALA A 67 -5.39 -21.74 7.78
CA ALA A 67 -5.30 -20.38 7.26
C ALA A 67 -6.51 -20.00 6.39
N LEU A 68 -6.83 -18.72 6.34
CA LEU A 68 -7.71 -18.14 5.34
C LEU A 68 -6.85 -17.60 4.19
N PHE A 69 -7.04 -18.16 3.00
CA PHE A 69 -6.37 -17.68 1.80
C PHE A 69 -7.06 -16.42 1.27
N VAL A 70 -6.28 -15.44 0.86
CA VAL A 70 -6.74 -14.12 0.44
C VAL A 70 -6.15 -13.80 -0.92
N ASP A 71 -6.99 -13.79 -1.94
CA ASP A 71 -6.61 -13.48 -3.32
C ASP A 71 -6.59 -11.97 -3.54
N ALA A 72 -5.42 -11.41 -3.82
CA ALA A 72 -5.22 -9.99 -4.05
C ALA A 72 -5.41 -9.58 -5.52
N ARG A 73 -5.72 -10.52 -6.41
CA ARG A 73 -5.96 -10.28 -7.84
C ARG A 73 -7.27 -9.53 -8.07
N HIS A 74 -7.43 -9.04 -9.28
CA HIS A 74 -8.70 -8.46 -9.71
C HIS A 74 -9.83 -9.49 -9.63
N GLU A 75 -11.05 -9.05 -9.36
CA GLU A 75 -12.25 -9.92 -9.26
C GLU A 75 -12.46 -10.78 -10.51
N TYR A 76 -12.15 -10.24 -11.69
CA TYR A 76 -12.23 -10.99 -12.94
C TYR A 76 -11.32 -12.22 -12.93
N ASP A 77 -10.06 -12.08 -12.51
CA ASP A 77 -9.08 -13.17 -12.48
C ASP A 77 -9.43 -14.19 -11.39
N TYR A 78 -9.91 -13.73 -10.25
CA TYR A 78 -10.43 -14.59 -9.19
C TYR A 78 -11.59 -15.46 -9.68
N ASN A 79 -12.54 -14.90 -10.43
CA ASN A 79 -13.69 -15.61 -10.97
C ASN A 79 -13.33 -16.61 -12.09
N LEU A 80 -12.20 -16.44 -12.76
CA LEU A 80 -11.67 -17.43 -13.72
C LEU A 80 -11.10 -18.67 -13.02
N GLY A 81 -10.70 -18.52 -11.77
CA GLY A 81 -10.20 -19.62 -10.94
C GLY A 81 -9.34 -19.12 -9.79
N HIS A 82 -9.48 -19.74 -8.65
CA HIS A 82 -8.77 -19.38 -7.42
C HIS A 82 -8.52 -20.59 -6.52
N ILE A 83 -7.71 -20.41 -5.47
CA ILE A 83 -7.49 -21.44 -4.45
C ILE A 83 -8.81 -21.71 -3.73
N LYS A 84 -9.22 -22.96 -3.65
CA LYS A 84 -10.49 -23.37 -3.05
C LYS A 84 -10.69 -22.77 -1.65
N GLY A 85 -11.83 -22.11 -1.44
CA GLY A 85 -12.16 -21.45 -0.17
C GLY A 85 -11.40 -20.15 0.10
N ALA A 86 -10.63 -19.64 -0.86
CA ALA A 86 -10.05 -18.32 -0.76
C ALA A 86 -11.12 -17.25 -0.90
N ILE A 87 -10.86 -16.09 -0.31
CA ILE A 87 -11.68 -14.88 -0.50
C ILE A 87 -10.95 -13.87 -1.37
N ASN A 88 -11.70 -13.17 -2.23
CA ASN A 88 -11.13 -12.10 -3.05
C ASN A 88 -11.08 -10.78 -2.28
N VAL A 89 -9.90 -10.20 -2.22
CA VAL A 89 -9.67 -8.87 -1.62
C VAL A 89 -8.71 -8.10 -2.54
N PRO A 90 -9.20 -7.57 -3.66
CA PRO A 90 -8.38 -6.73 -4.51
C PRO A 90 -7.79 -5.56 -3.72
N LEU A 91 -6.50 -5.28 -3.91
CA LEU A 91 -5.80 -4.23 -3.19
C LEU A 91 -6.56 -2.89 -3.21
N LYS A 92 -7.06 -2.50 -4.39
CA LYS A 92 -7.83 -1.27 -4.56
C LYS A 92 -9.12 -1.25 -3.73
N ASP A 93 -9.80 -2.38 -3.58
CA ASP A 93 -11.03 -2.45 -2.80
C ASP A 93 -10.74 -2.39 -1.30
N PHE A 94 -9.63 -2.98 -0.87
CA PHE A 94 -9.15 -2.85 0.50
C PHE A 94 -8.83 -1.39 0.85
N GLU A 95 -8.13 -0.66 -0.02
CA GLU A 95 -7.83 0.76 0.14
C GLU A 95 -9.08 1.65 0.22
N LEU A 96 -10.14 1.25 -0.47
CA LEU A 96 -11.44 1.92 -0.43
C LEU A 96 -12.33 1.50 0.76
N GLY A 97 -11.82 0.68 1.67
CA GLY A 97 -12.56 0.18 2.83
C GLY A 97 -13.65 -0.86 2.48
N ARG A 98 -13.61 -1.44 1.29
CA ARG A 98 -14.56 -2.46 0.80
C ARG A 98 -14.01 -3.86 0.96
N SER A 99 -13.58 -4.23 2.15
CA SER A 99 -12.98 -5.53 2.41
C SER A 99 -13.98 -6.49 3.10
N PRO A 100 -14.10 -7.74 2.65
CA PRO A 100 -14.89 -8.75 3.33
C PRO A 100 -14.28 -9.19 4.67
N LEU A 101 -13.05 -8.75 4.98
CA LEU A 101 -12.32 -9.08 6.22
C LEU A 101 -12.77 -8.25 7.44
N VAL A 102 -13.76 -7.39 7.30
CA VAL A 102 -14.21 -6.46 8.37
C VAL A 102 -14.55 -7.17 9.69
N ASN A 103 -15.14 -8.37 9.61
CA ASN A 103 -15.53 -9.17 10.77
C ASN A 103 -14.54 -10.32 11.07
N THR A 104 -13.38 -10.36 10.40
CA THR A 104 -12.39 -11.41 10.63
C THR A 104 -11.57 -11.10 11.89
N PRO A 105 -11.41 -12.06 12.82
CA PRO A 105 -10.55 -11.87 13.98
C PRO A 105 -9.12 -11.48 13.58
N LYS A 106 -8.53 -10.54 14.28
CA LYS A 106 -7.20 -10.00 13.94
C LYS A 106 -6.06 -11.01 14.10
N GLU A 107 -6.29 -12.03 14.89
CA GLU A 107 -5.36 -13.14 15.16
C GLU A 107 -5.46 -14.26 14.11
N LYS A 108 -6.49 -14.24 13.25
CA LYS A 108 -6.66 -15.25 12.21
C LYS A 108 -5.45 -15.28 11.29
N LEU A 109 -4.89 -16.46 11.05
CA LEU A 109 -3.83 -16.64 10.07
C LEU A 109 -4.37 -16.39 8.66
N LEU A 110 -3.82 -15.38 8.01
CA LEU A 110 -4.12 -15.02 6.62
C LEU A 110 -2.93 -15.38 5.74
N VAL A 111 -3.21 -15.94 4.57
CA VAL A 111 -2.21 -16.17 3.51
C VAL A 111 -2.63 -15.39 2.28
N THR A 112 -1.97 -14.27 2.02
CA THR A 112 -2.20 -13.48 0.82
C THR A 112 -1.47 -14.10 -0.37
N TYR A 113 -2.07 -14.04 -1.54
CA TYR A 113 -1.44 -14.44 -2.80
C TYR A 113 -1.96 -13.60 -3.97
N CYS A 114 -1.22 -13.60 -5.07
CA CYS A 114 -1.66 -13.08 -6.37
C CYS A 114 -1.24 -14.04 -7.49
N ASP A 115 -0.91 -13.56 -8.68
CA ASP A 115 -0.53 -14.48 -9.78
C ASP A 115 0.78 -15.21 -9.52
N GLY A 116 1.79 -14.54 -8.95
CA GLY A 116 3.11 -15.09 -8.67
C GLY A 116 4.17 -14.01 -8.44
N ALA A 117 5.43 -14.36 -8.68
CA ALA A 117 6.61 -13.55 -8.35
C ALA A 117 6.62 -12.13 -8.94
N ASP A 118 6.01 -11.92 -10.09
CA ASP A 118 5.98 -10.62 -10.76
C ASP A 118 4.83 -9.71 -10.28
N CYS A 119 4.04 -10.16 -9.30
CA CYS A 119 2.87 -9.46 -8.80
C CYS A 119 3.09 -8.91 -7.39
N ASN A 120 3.02 -7.60 -7.23
CA ASN A 120 3.22 -6.93 -5.95
C ASN A 120 1.95 -6.78 -5.09
N SER A 121 0.76 -7.02 -5.66
CA SER A 121 -0.51 -6.76 -4.98
C SER A 121 -0.67 -7.54 -3.68
N SER A 122 -0.18 -8.79 -3.61
CA SER A 122 -0.24 -9.62 -2.40
C SER A 122 0.71 -9.12 -1.31
N ILE A 123 1.87 -8.55 -1.69
CA ILE A 123 2.83 -7.95 -0.76
C ILE A 123 2.22 -6.69 -0.13
N GLU A 124 1.71 -5.81 -0.98
CA GLU A 124 1.10 -4.55 -0.55
C GLU A 124 -0.15 -4.81 0.31
N LEU A 125 -0.99 -5.78 -0.08
CA LEU A 125 -2.14 -6.19 0.71
C LEU A 125 -1.72 -6.74 2.08
N ALA A 126 -0.68 -7.59 2.14
CA ALA A 126 -0.18 -8.13 3.40
C ALA A 126 0.29 -7.01 4.36
N GLN A 127 1.00 -6.02 3.83
CA GLN A 127 1.43 -4.85 4.60
C GLN A 127 0.25 -4.02 5.11
N GLN A 128 -0.76 -3.80 4.27
CA GLN A 128 -1.95 -3.05 4.65
C GLN A 128 -2.80 -3.82 5.69
N LEU A 129 -2.90 -5.14 5.56
CA LEU A 129 -3.56 -5.99 6.55
C LEU A 129 -2.85 -5.91 7.91
N ALA A 130 -1.51 -5.99 7.92
CA ALA A 130 -0.74 -5.81 9.15
C ALA A 130 -0.94 -4.43 9.76
N ALA A 131 -0.94 -3.38 8.96
CA ALA A 131 -1.24 -2.01 9.40
C ALA A 131 -2.68 -1.85 9.92
N ALA A 132 -3.63 -2.64 9.39
CA ALA A 132 -5.02 -2.70 9.87
C ALA A 132 -5.19 -3.57 11.15
N GLY A 133 -4.09 -4.07 11.73
CA GLY A 133 -4.05 -4.77 13.00
C GLY A 133 -4.15 -6.30 12.90
N PHE A 134 -4.08 -6.89 11.70
CA PHE A 134 -3.93 -8.36 11.60
C PHE A 134 -2.52 -8.77 12.00
N THR A 135 -2.42 -9.64 12.99
CA THR A 135 -1.13 -10.01 13.62
C THR A 135 -0.47 -11.22 12.98
N ASN A 136 -1.18 -11.92 12.11
CA ASN A 136 -0.75 -13.22 11.58
C ASN A 136 -0.96 -13.28 10.06
N VAL A 137 -0.13 -12.54 9.32
CA VAL A 137 -0.21 -12.44 7.86
C VAL A 137 1.04 -13.03 7.23
N LYS A 138 0.85 -14.00 6.36
CA LYS A 138 1.87 -14.61 5.52
C LYS A 138 1.58 -14.34 4.06
N MET A 139 2.56 -14.50 3.19
CA MET A 139 2.41 -14.33 1.77
C MET A 139 2.95 -15.54 1.01
N PHE A 140 2.11 -16.13 0.18
CA PHE A 140 2.50 -17.20 -0.72
C PHE A 140 3.06 -16.61 -2.02
N PHE A 141 4.40 -16.66 -2.16
CA PHE A 141 5.12 -16.00 -3.24
C PHE A 141 4.85 -16.60 -4.62
N GLY A 142 4.73 -17.93 -4.71
CA GLY A 142 4.43 -18.62 -5.96
C GLY A 142 3.03 -18.34 -6.51
N GLY A 143 2.12 -17.95 -5.64
CA GLY A 143 0.78 -17.49 -5.98
C GLY A 143 -0.05 -18.51 -6.76
N TRP A 144 -1.02 -17.97 -7.51
CA TRP A 144 -1.95 -18.77 -8.30
C TRP A 144 -1.25 -19.62 -9.36
N ASN A 145 -0.23 -19.07 -10.03
CA ASN A 145 0.46 -19.79 -11.11
C ASN A 145 1.15 -21.06 -10.60
N GLU A 146 1.84 -20.98 -9.45
CA GLU A 146 2.47 -22.16 -8.85
C GLU A 146 1.43 -23.14 -8.32
N TRP A 147 0.37 -22.64 -7.68
CA TRP A 147 -0.72 -23.47 -7.18
C TRP A 147 -1.37 -24.33 -8.29
N GLN A 148 -1.65 -23.72 -9.44
CA GLN A 148 -2.21 -24.44 -10.61
C GLN A 148 -1.27 -25.53 -11.15
N THR A 149 0.04 -25.26 -11.21
CA THR A 149 0.99 -26.24 -11.76
C THR A 149 0.97 -27.56 -10.98
N HIS A 150 0.68 -27.48 -9.69
CA HIS A 150 0.56 -28.66 -8.82
C HIS A 150 -0.84 -29.29 -8.83
N ARG A 151 -1.75 -28.82 -9.69
CA ARG A 151 -3.13 -29.33 -9.84
C ARG A 151 -3.87 -29.46 -8.51
N GLN A 152 -3.71 -28.50 -7.64
CA GLN A 152 -4.35 -28.47 -6.34
C GLN A 152 -5.83 -28.07 -6.42
N HIS A 153 -6.52 -28.15 -5.30
CA HIS A 153 -7.93 -27.79 -5.18
C HIS A 153 -8.19 -26.33 -5.56
N THR A 154 -8.94 -26.13 -6.64
CA THR A 154 -9.32 -24.82 -7.18
C THR A 154 -10.83 -24.71 -7.27
N GLU A 155 -11.35 -23.49 -7.30
CA GLU A 155 -12.75 -23.11 -7.51
C GLU A 155 -12.85 -22.04 -8.62
N GLN A 156 -14.05 -21.95 -9.24
CA GLN A 156 -14.43 -20.91 -10.21
C GLN A 156 -15.64 -20.13 -9.71
#